data_d32e61f6011bae3c567ecf5924ad81ab
#
_entry.id   d32e61f6011bae3c567ecf5924ad81ab
#
_cell.length_a   1.000
_cell.length_b   1.000
_cell.length_c   1.000
_cell.angle_alpha   90.00
_cell.angle_beta   90.00
_cell.angle_gamma   90.00
#
_symmetry.space_group_name_H-M   'P 1'
#
loop_
_entity.id
_entity.type
_entity.pdbx_description
1 polymer ?
#
loop_
_entity_poly.entity_id
_entity_poly.type
_entity_poly.pdbx_seq_one_letter_code
_entity_poly.pdbx_strand_id
1 'polypeptide(L)'
;PAVPKGVDWTNIWHKELRVQGAYAYGIERWQGEQVRTFSLAMRLLRDHGAALTPLVDSKYPLHRYREAIQNALQAGRRGSVKTVFEFPSD
;
A
#
# COMPACT_ATOMS: atom_id res chain seq x y z
N PRO A 1 -0.74 6.93 13.14
CA PRO A 1 -1.32 7.89 12.19
C PRO A 1 -1.89 9.10 12.91
N ALA A 2 -1.67 10.26 12.35
CA ALA A 2 -2.16 11.50 12.93
C ALA A 2 -3.67 11.64 12.71
N VAL A 3 -4.38 12.05 13.76
CA VAL A 3 -5.79 12.42 13.63
C VAL A 3 -5.83 13.89 13.21
N PRO A 4 -6.47 14.23 12.08
CA PRO A 4 -6.56 15.61 11.65
C PRO A 4 -7.35 16.44 12.65
N LYS A 5 -6.85 17.65 12.95
CA LYS A 5 -7.51 18.62 13.81
C LYS A 5 -7.93 19.83 12.98
N GLY A 6 -9.05 20.42 13.33
CA GLY A 6 -9.54 21.62 12.65
C GLY A 6 -9.99 21.39 11.22
N VAL A 7 -10.49 20.21 10.90
CA VAL A 7 -10.99 19.89 9.57
C VAL A 7 -12.35 20.57 9.36
N ASP A 8 -12.50 21.27 8.25
CA ASP A 8 -13.78 21.84 7.83
C ASP A 8 -14.57 20.82 7.03
N TRP A 9 -15.63 20.31 7.62
CA TRP A 9 -16.48 19.28 7.04
C TRP A 9 -17.63 19.86 6.17
N THR A 10 -17.70 21.20 6.05
CA THR A 10 -18.78 21.89 5.34
C THR A 10 -18.97 21.37 3.91
N ASN A 11 -17.89 21.12 3.20
CA ASN A 11 -17.97 20.67 1.81
C ASN A 11 -18.64 19.32 1.63
N ILE A 12 -18.65 18.47 2.66
CA ILE A 12 -19.28 17.15 2.57
C ILE A 12 -20.78 17.31 2.38
N TRP A 13 -21.45 18.08 3.27
CA TRP A 13 -22.89 18.26 3.17
C TRP A 13 -23.26 19.29 2.11
N HIS A 14 -22.46 20.34 1.94
CA HIS A 14 -22.74 21.39 0.95
C HIS A 14 -22.73 20.87 -0.49
N LYS A 15 -21.83 19.97 -0.80
CA LYS A 15 -21.71 19.32 -2.12
C LYS A 15 -22.44 17.98 -2.22
N GLU A 16 -23.16 17.60 -1.20
CA GLU A 16 -23.87 16.31 -1.13
C GLU A 16 -22.98 15.11 -1.44
N LEU A 17 -21.76 15.10 -0.87
CA LEU A 17 -20.79 14.03 -1.08
C LEU A 17 -21.14 12.80 -0.24
N ARG A 18 -20.85 11.65 -0.78
CA ARG A 18 -20.84 10.39 -0.02
C ARG A 18 -19.39 10.10 0.39
N VAL A 19 -19.18 9.92 1.67
CA VAL A 19 -17.88 9.60 2.23
C VAL A 19 -17.97 8.28 2.98
N GLN A 20 -17.17 7.32 2.58
CA GLN A 20 -17.14 6.00 3.21
C GLN A 20 -15.71 5.65 3.59
N GLY A 21 -15.50 5.28 4.84
CA GLY A 21 -14.24 4.77 5.29
C GLY A 21 -13.99 3.36 4.78
N ALA A 22 -12.76 3.08 4.43
CA ALA A 22 -12.30 1.74 4.13
C ALA A 22 -11.03 1.48 4.94
N TYR A 23 -10.93 0.31 5.53
CA TYR A 23 -9.80 -0.01 6.39
C TYR A 23 -9.39 -1.46 6.21
N ALA A 24 -8.09 -1.63 5.95
CA ALA A 24 -7.42 -2.92 5.87
C ALA A 24 -8.04 -3.85 4.80
N TYR A 25 -8.06 -5.10 5.12
CA TYR A 25 -8.43 -6.18 4.21
C TYR A 25 -9.51 -7.06 4.85
N GLY A 26 -10.28 -7.73 4.03
CA GLY A 26 -11.38 -8.55 4.48
C GLY A 26 -11.94 -9.36 3.31
N ILE A 27 -13.24 -9.21 3.07
CA ILE A 27 -13.91 -9.83 1.94
C ILE A 27 -14.40 -8.72 1.02
N GLU A 28 -14.00 -8.81 -0.23
CA GLU A 28 -14.34 -7.85 -1.26
C GLU A 28 -15.40 -8.39 -2.21
N ARG A 29 -16.14 -7.49 -2.82
CA ARG A 29 -17.00 -7.82 -3.94
C ARG A 29 -16.31 -7.41 -5.24
N TRP A 30 -15.91 -8.38 -6.02
CA TRP A 30 -15.15 -8.16 -7.25
C TRP A 30 -15.78 -8.94 -8.40
N GLN A 31 -16.19 -8.22 -9.44
CA GLN A 31 -16.80 -8.80 -10.63
C GLN A 31 -17.93 -9.81 -10.33
N GLY A 32 -18.79 -9.45 -9.36
CA GLY A 32 -19.92 -10.28 -8.96
C GLY A 32 -19.60 -11.42 -7.98
N GLU A 33 -18.33 -11.61 -7.61
CA GLU A 33 -17.89 -12.59 -6.64
C GLU A 33 -17.56 -11.97 -5.30
N GLN A 34 -17.76 -12.73 -4.23
CA GLN A 34 -17.16 -12.44 -2.94
C GLN A 34 -15.79 -13.11 -2.86
N VAL A 35 -14.74 -12.34 -2.63
CA VAL A 35 -13.37 -12.83 -2.60
C VAL A 35 -12.59 -12.17 -1.49
N ARG A 36 -11.71 -12.94 -0.83
CA ARG A 36 -10.83 -12.38 0.19
C ARG A 36 -9.86 -11.40 -0.46
N THR A 37 -9.62 -10.27 0.21
CA THR A 37 -8.71 -9.23 -0.28
C THR A 37 -7.34 -9.80 -0.66
N PHE A 38 -6.75 -10.64 0.19
CA PHE A 38 -5.45 -11.26 -0.12
C PHE A 38 -5.51 -12.20 -1.33
N SER A 39 -6.59 -12.96 -1.49
CA SER A 39 -6.76 -13.82 -2.66
C SER A 39 -6.87 -12.99 -3.94
N LEU A 40 -7.60 -11.89 -3.89
CA LEU A 40 -7.69 -10.95 -5.00
C LEU A 40 -6.34 -10.33 -5.33
N ALA A 41 -5.61 -9.89 -4.31
CA ALA A 41 -4.27 -9.32 -4.48
C ALA A 41 -3.32 -10.32 -5.15
N MET A 42 -3.37 -11.58 -4.73
CA MET A 42 -2.53 -12.63 -5.35
C MET A 42 -2.90 -12.90 -6.81
N ARG A 43 -4.19 -12.86 -7.15
CA ARG A 43 -4.64 -12.94 -8.55
C ARG A 43 -4.09 -11.79 -9.37
N LEU A 44 -4.17 -10.57 -8.85
CA LEU A 44 -3.67 -9.37 -9.55
C LEU A 44 -2.15 -9.43 -9.74
N LEU A 45 -1.42 -9.89 -8.73
CA LEU A 45 0.03 -10.08 -8.84
C LEU A 45 0.38 -11.15 -9.89
N ARG A 46 -0.37 -12.24 -9.95
CA ARG A 46 -0.15 -13.28 -10.97
C ARG A 46 -0.37 -12.72 -12.38
N ASP A 47 -1.43 -11.92 -12.56
CA ASP A 47 -1.83 -11.46 -13.88
C ASP A 47 -1.09 -10.19 -14.33
N HIS A 48 -0.66 -9.34 -13.37
CA HIS A 48 -0.08 -8.02 -13.62
C HIS A 48 1.23 -7.77 -12.89
N GLY A 49 1.85 -8.80 -12.31
CA GLY A 49 3.05 -8.66 -11.49
C GLY A 49 4.20 -7.96 -12.20
N ALA A 50 4.39 -8.21 -13.48
CA ALA A 50 5.45 -7.58 -14.26
C ALA A 50 5.33 -6.05 -14.30
N ALA A 51 4.10 -5.52 -14.36
CA ALA A 51 3.85 -4.08 -14.31
C ALA A 51 4.10 -3.48 -12.92
N LEU A 52 3.99 -4.28 -11.87
CA LEU A 52 4.15 -3.84 -10.48
C LEU A 52 5.59 -3.97 -9.96
N THR A 53 6.41 -4.81 -10.59
CA THR A 53 7.80 -5.05 -10.19
C THR A 53 8.62 -3.77 -10.02
N PRO A 54 8.51 -2.74 -10.88
CA PRO A 54 9.24 -1.50 -10.71
C PRO A 54 8.93 -0.74 -9.43
N LEU A 55 7.82 -1.02 -8.75
CA LEU A 55 7.47 -0.40 -7.48
C LEU A 55 8.39 -0.87 -6.34
N VAL A 56 8.98 -2.06 -6.45
CA VAL A 56 9.98 -2.56 -5.52
C VAL A 56 11.34 -2.05 -6.00
N ASP A 57 11.73 -0.90 -5.51
CA ASP A 57 12.91 -0.17 -5.99
C ASP A 57 14.10 -0.16 -5.02
N SER A 58 13.90 -0.65 -3.81
CA SER A 58 14.94 -0.68 -2.78
C SER A 58 14.97 -2.04 -2.09
N LYS A 59 16.05 -2.77 -2.31
CA LYS A 59 16.25 -4.11 -1.76
C LYS A 59 17.46 -4.12 -0.84
N TYR A 60 17.29 -4.71 0.33
CA TYR A 60 18.35 -4.82 1.33
C TYR A 60 18.43 -6.24 1.89
N PRO A 61 19.63 -6.74 2.19
CA PRO A 61 19.75 -7.96 3.00
C PRO A 61 19.33 -7.66 4.45
N LEU A 62 18.89 -8.67 5.16
CA LEU A 62 18.37 -8.48 6.52
C LEU A 62 19.36 -7.84 7.48
N HIS A 63 20.67 -8.16 7.36
CA HIS A 63 21.69 -7.58 8.24
C HIS A 63 21.86 -6.06 8.07
N ARG A 64 21.37 -5.49 6.97
CA ARG A 64 21.34 -4.05 6.73
C ARG A 64 20.00 -3.43 7.05
N TYR A 65 19.27 -3.97 8.00
CA TYR A 65 17.91 -3.55 8.34
C TYR A 65 17.82 -2.07 8.73
N ARG A 66 18.85 -1.54 9.37
CA ARG A 66 18.84 -0.12 9.78
C ARG A 66 18.81 0.82 8.58
N GLU A 67 19.59 0.52 7.56
CA GLU A 67 19.58 1.29 6.31
C GLU A 67 18.24 1.16 5.59
N ALA A 68 17.68 -0.03 5.57
CA ALA A 68 16.38 -0.27 4.96
C ALA A 68 15.27 0.56 5.64
N ILE A 69 15.25 0.55 6.96
CA ILE A 69 14.27 1.34 7.73
C ILE A 69 14.47 2.84 7.48
N GLN A 70 15.71 3.31 7.49
CA GLN A 70 16.01 4.71 7.17
C GLN A 70 15.54 5.09 5.77
N ASN A 71 15.78 4.25 4.79
CA ASN A 71 15.32 4.47 3.43
C ASN A 71 13.79 4.55 3.36
N ALA A 72 13.09 3.65 4.04
CA ALA A 72 11.64 3.65 4.09
C ALA A 72 11.07 4.92 4.74
N LEU A 73 11.70 5.38 5.83
CA LEU A 73 11.29 6.61 6.51
C LEU A 73 11.51 7.87 5.66
N GLN A 74 12.48 7.85 4.76
CA GLN A 74 12.83 8.96 3.88
C GLN A 74 12.38 8.75 2.43
N ALA A 75 11.48 7.80 2.20
CA ALA A 75 11.06 7.40 0.86
C ALA A 75 10.64 8.58 -0.02
N GLY A 76 9.84 9.50 0.53
CA GLY A 76 9.38 10.65 -0.22
C GLY A 76 10.50 11.58 -0.70
N ARG A 77 11.54 11.77 0.13
CA ARG A 77 12.71 12.58 -0.23
C ARG A 77 13.63 11.90 -1.23
N ARG A 78 13.73 10.58 -1.17
CA ARG A 78 14.62 9.76 -2.01
C ARG A 78 13.96 9.28 -3.28
N GLY A 79 12.66 9.55 -3.46
CA GLY A 79 11.89 9.03 -4.58
C GLY A 79 11.69 7.52 -4.55
N SER A 80 11.87 6.90 -3.37
CA SER A 80 11.68 5.46 -3.18
C SER A 80 10.20 5.15 -2.98
N VAL A 81 9.71 4.06 -3.54
CA VAL A 81 8.32 3.63 -3.41
C VAL A 81 8.20 2.50 -2.40
N LYS A 82 8.91 1.40 -2.63
CA LYS A 82 8.80 0.20 -1.79
C LYS A 82 10.18 -0.33 -1.41
N THR A 83 10.43 -0.41 -0.12
CA THR A 83 11.63 -1.03 0.45
C THR A 83 11.31 -2.43 0.93
N VAL A 84 12.11 -3.41 0.55
CA VAL A 84 11.94 -4.80 0.95
C VAL A 84 13.25 -5.42 1.41
N PHE A 85 13.15 -6.47 2.19
CA PHE A 85 14.28 -7.35 2.48
C PHE A 85 14.32 -8.47 1.44
N GLU A 86 15.51 -8.72 0.92
CA GLU A 86 15.75 -9.81 0.01
C GLU A 86 16.58 -10.87 0.70
N PHE A 87 16.07 -12.08 0.74
CA PHE A 87 16.75 -13.22 1.32
C PHE A 87 17.44 -14.01 0.21
N PRO A 88 18.64 -14.58 0.47
CA PRO A 88 19.32 -15.37 -0.54
C PRO A 88 18.49 -16.61 -0.91
N SER A 89 18.50 -16.95 -2.19
CA SER A 89 17.92 -18.19 -2.69
C SER A 89 18.83 -19.37 -2.34
N ASP A 90 18.27 -20.45 -1.87
CA ASP A 90 19.01 -21.70 -1.63
C ASP A 90 19.19 -22.50 -2.92
#